data_832f6f1dd63b5b0d17cfe5d907587470
#
_entry.id   832f6f1dd63b5b0d17cfe5d907587470
#
_cell.length_a   1.000
_cell.length_b   1.000
_cell.length_c   1.000
_cell.angle_alpha   90.00
_cell.angle_beta   90.00
_cell.angle_gamma   90.00
#
_symmetry.space_group_name_H-M   'P 1'
#
loop_
_entity.id
_entity.type
_entity.pdbx_description
1 polymer ?
#
loop_
_entity_poly.entity_id
_entity_poly.type
_entity_poly.pdbx_seq_one_letter_code
_entity_poly.pdbx_strand_id
1 'polypeptide(L)'
;MSSVQQCSLNAGFERKWAWDSRGKTLYLSYPESRETDPWLICDIMHKLTYFKPERILVCAKGRLLEVREQYVEMLKDFSREVEEEKEKLYKRLLEKHDENSLDLKTAQGMLSIRPFYGTLYSKQLLRFPVSIELFSEHGLREFETAFQGSRQAEYRYVLGHLLYCVNSKKGSYSVFFKSDDYFWIEKELSKILRLAYSERMLRTGRLKDIFSHRFKTGLRFLKVLTRKEAGEPASSIVMHAVYSSIGLSKIYPLLNDSGVQCFFLDDVGSRLYVDHARFGRLNTNLLFRERDFESLVSLVKRESGLNLDYSNPSIKTAIVFNRVLTRVSIDIPPLALGKGVLDVRKHVVNVLHLRDLLESGYFSVESAAFLIFALLNRANISIVGEPNSGKTSLLNFLSYFAPSWWRIVHVEDALETLPPRVFDQHRVVYVVDPFETKAESNTKTLEIVKALHRTPSYLILGEVQTESHVKAMFHAVSAGLRIMHTAHAASSRGFVKRLVDVYNIPRILLSELDLLIVMKRLEANNFAKRFIGEITMVNGDSGLTELFSRNTVTDELCCRLGLEVSGFFGKLACLSCIDEKSLYSEYEAILKAVGENRFSDNLTVKRLVEKIHAEMLGKTEGGFQK
;
A
#
# COMPACT_ATOMS: atom_id res chain seq x y z
N MET A 1 -59.24 -26.64 3.41
CA MET A 1 -57.97 -26.86 2.72
C MET A 1 -57.38 -25.51 2.42
N SER A 2 -56.53 -25.06 3.26
CA SER A 2 -55.98 -23.70 3.31
C SER A 2 -54.57 -23.70 2.75
N SER A 3 -54.34 -22.75 1.94
CA SER A 3 -53.15 -22.50 1.15
C SER A 3 -51.86 -22.39 1.99
N VAL A 4 -51.22 -23.48 2.24
CA VAL A 4 -49.77 -23.50 2.46
C VAL A 4 -49.14 -23.36 1.08
N GLN A 5 -48.75 -22.17 0.71
CA GLN A 5 -47.92 -21.99 -0.48
C GLN A 5 -46.62 -22.78 -0.27
N GLN A 6 -46.52 -23.88 -0.98
CA GLN A 6 -45.30 -24.66 -1.10
C GLN A 6 -44.13 -23.72 -1.42
N CYS A 7 -43.10 -23.82 -0.61
CA CYS A 7 -41.79 -23.23 -0.92
C CYS A 7 -41.34 -23.82 -2.25
N SER A 8 -41.58 -23.12 -3.36
CA SER A 8 -41.11 -23.53 -4.67
C SER A 8 -39.59 -23.36 -4.70
N LEU A 9 -38.89 -24.47 -4.81
CA LEU A 9 -37.44 -24.64 -4.83
C LEU A 9 -36.75 -24.07 -6.10
N ASN A 10 -37.48 -23.35 -6.95
CA ASN A 10 -36.91 -22.77 -8.18
C ASN A 10 -37.31 -21.33 -8.30
N ALA A 11 -36.40 -20.44 -8.07
CA ALA A 11 -36.15 -19.17 -8.69
C ALA A 11 -35.58 -18.11 -7.70
N GLY A 12 -34.40 -17.63 -7.99
CA GLY A 12 -33.92 -16.26 -7.72
C GLY A 12 -33.92 -15.81 -6.25
N PHE A 13 -32.76 -15.81 -5.67
CA PHE A 13 -32.17 -15.04 -4.55
C PHE A 13 -33.02 -13.99 -3.80
N GLU A 14 -34.25 -14.25 -3.41
CA GLU A 14 -35.01 -13.39 -2.52
C GLU A 14 -35.32 -14.05 -1.18
N ARG A 15 -34.93 -13.38 -0.09
CA ARG A 15 -35.33 -13.71 1.28
C ARG A 15 -36.85 -13.54 1.39
N LYS A 16 -37.60 -14.62 1.64
CA LYS A 16 -39.05 -14.59 1.79
C LYS A 16 -39.43 -14.85 3.24
N TRP A 17 -40.44 -14.16 3.69
CA TRP A 17 -41.06 -14.39 4.97
C TRP A 17 -42.59 -14.46 4.81
N ALA A 18 -43.25 -15.18 5.69
CA ALA A 18 -44.69 -15.24 5.76
C ALA A 18 -45.15 -15.33 7.21
N TRP A 19 -46.29 -14.76 7.48
CA TRP A 19 -46.91 -14.79 8.78
C TRP A 19 -48.25 -15.48 8.69
N ASP A 20 -48.42 -16.56 9.47
CA ASP A 20 -49.71 -17.21 9.68
C ASP A 20 -50.34 -16.69 10.99
N SER A 21 -51.35 -15.83 10.87
CA SER A 21 -52.03 -15.22 12.02
C SER A 21 -52.93 -16.21 12.76
N ARG A 22 -53.37 -17.31 12.13
CA ARG A 22 -54.23 -18.33 12.75
C ARG A 22 -53.40 -19.29 13.59
N GLY A 23 -52.31 -19.78 13.04
CA GLY A 23 -51.34 -20.66 13.75
C GLY A 23 -50.28 -19.89 14.52
N LYS A 24 -50.31 -18.57 14.54
CA LYS A 24 -49.27 -17.71 15.16
C LYS A 24 -47.84 -18.17 14.84
N THR A 25 -47.63 -18.57 13.59
CA THR A 25 -46.36 -19.10 13.12
C THR A 25 -45.68 -18.14 12.17
N LEU A 26 -44.41 -17.79 12.45
CA LEU A 26 -43.56 -17.01 11.57
C LEU A 26 -42.69 -17.94 10.73
N TYR A 27 -42.82 -17.84 9.41
CA TYR A 27 -42.01 -18.58 8.44
C TYR A 27 -40.95 -17.64 7.86
N LEU A 28 -39.71 -18.08 7.85
CA LEU A 28 -38.58 -17.37 7.30
C LEU A 28 -37.80 -18.28 6.35
N SER A 29 -37.45 -17.78 5.17
CA SER A 29 -36.71 -18.55 4.18
C SER A 29 -35.39 -17.87 3.85
N TYR A 30 -34.28 -18.58 4.04
CA TYR A 30 -32.91 -18.14 3.79
C TYR A 30 -32.15 -19.22 3.02
N PRO A 31 -32.36 -19.32 1.71
CA PRO A 31 -31.81 -20.43 0.91
C PRO A 31 -30.29 -20.56 0.96
N GLU A 32 -29.58 -19.46 1.23
CA GLU A 32 -28.11 -19.44 1.27
C GLU A 32 -27.50 -19.33 2.68
N SER A 33 -28.31 -19.02 3.70
CA SER A 33 -27.83 -18.82 5.06
C SER A 33 -27.71 -20.15 5.80
N ARG A 34 -26.65 -20.28 6.60
CA ARG A 34 -26.48 -21.41 7.53
C ARG A 34 -27.29 -21.16 8.79
N GLU A 35 -27.62 -22.23 9.50
CA GLU A 35 -28.35 -22.23 10.78
C GLU A 35 -27.66 -21.36 11.84
N THR A 36 -26.34 -21.25 11.76
CA THR A 36 -25.47 -20.44 12.65
C THR A 36 -25.22 -19.04 12.14
N ASP A 37 -25.92 -18.58 11.08
CA ASP A 37 -25.74 -17.24 10.55
C ASP A 37 -26.35 -16.21 11.54
N PRO A 38 -25.55 -15.35 12.18
CA PRO A 38 -26.04 -14.33 13.10
C PRO A 38 -27.09 -13.40 12.48
N TRP A 39 -27.03 -13.21 11.16
CA TRP A 39 -28.07 -12.45 10.43
C TRP A 39 -29.43 -13.12 10.47
N LEU A 40 -29.47 -14.41 10.48
CA LEU A 40 -30.71 -15.16 10.63
C LEU A 40 -31.38 -14.80 11.96
N ILE A 41 -30.62 -14.81 13.04
CA ILE A 41 -31.10 -14.48 14.38
C ILE A 41 -31.51 -13.00 14.46
N CYS A 42 -30.70 -12.09 13.90
CA CYS A 42 -31.03 -10.66 13.84
C CYS A 42 -32.32 -10.39 13.05
N ASP A 43 -32.57 -11.10 11.94
CA ASP A 43 -33.78 -10.92 11.14
C ASP A 43 -35.01 -11.55 11.83
N ILE A 44 -34.84 -12.66 12.54
CA ILE A 44 -35.86 -13.22 13.42
C ILE A 44 -36.24 -12.17 14.48
N MET A 45 -35.28 -11.62 15.21
CA MET A 45 -35.51 -10.61 16.24
C MET A 45 -36.19 -9.35 15.67
N HIS A 46 -35.75 -8.89 14.49
CA HIS A 46 -36.40 -7.75 13.83
C HIS A 46 -37.87 -8.05 13.44
N LYS A 47 -38.18 -9.27 13.03
CA LYS A 47 -39.56 -9.67 12.73
C LYS A 47 -40.41 -9.77 13.98
N LEU A 48 -39.80 -10.12 15.12
CA LEU A 48 -40.49 -10.19 16.41
C LEU A 48 -40.96 -8.83 16.92
N THR A 49 -40.40 -7.72 16.44
CA THR A 49 -40.90 -6.37 16.75
C THR A 49 -42.30 -6.12 16.17
N TYR A 50 -42.62 -6.77 15.04
CA TYR A 50 -43.88 -6.59 14.33
C TYR A 50 -44.87 -7.74 14.54
N PHE A 51 -44.36 -8.95 14.81
CA PHE A 51 -45.16 -10.17 14.96
C PHE A 51 -44.91 -10.79 16.34
N LYS A 52 -45.93 -11.38 16.91
CA LYS A 52 -45.84 -12.10 18.17
C LYS A 52 -46.10 -13.61 17.94
N PRO A 53 -45.14 -14.29 17.30
CA PRO A 53 -45.32 -15.69 17.00
C PRO A 53 -45.23 -16.57 18.27
N GLU A 54 -45.96 -17.67 18.27
CA GLU A 54 -45.75 -18.74 19.22
C GLU A 54 -44.74 -19.76 18.69
N ARG A 55 -44.62 -19.84 17.33
CA ARG A 55 -43.67 -20.72 16.64
C ARG A 55 -42.90 -19.96 15.57
N ILE A 56 -41.64 -20.27 15.45
CA ILE A 56 -40.78 -19.68 14.39
C ILE A 56 -40.15 -20.84 13.60
N LEU A 57 -40.48 -20.91 12.32
CA LEU A 57 -39.96 -21.91 11.39
C LEU A 57 -39.01 -21.22 10.40
N VAL A 58 -37.81 -21.76 10.27
CA VAL A 58 -36.74 -21.21 9.42
C VAL A 58 -36.34 -22.24 8.39
N CYS A 59 -36.44 -21.91 7.12
CA CYS A 59 -35.88 -22.72 6.04
C CYS A 59 -34.50 -22.16 5.67
N ALA A 60 -33.44 -22.89 6.00
CA ALA A 60 -32.06 -22.51 5.68
C ALA A 60 -31.37 -23.66 4.95
N LYS A 61 -30.76 -23.41 3.80
CA LYS A 61 -30.09 -24.43 2.94
C LYS A 61 -30.95 -25.67 2.67
N GLY A 62 -32.25 -25.49 2.45
CA GLY A 62 -33.18 -26.57 2.15
C GLY A 62 -33.60 -27.41 3.36
N ARG A 63 -33.22 -27.03 4.58
CA ARG A 63 -33.66 -27.66 5.83
C ARG A 63 -34.68 -26.78 6.52
N LEU A 64 -35.72 -27.39 7.03
CA LEU A 64 -36.73 -26.73 7.86
C LEU A 64 -36.33 -26.91 9.32
N LEU A 65 -36.12 -25.80 10.02
CA LEU A 65 -35.73 -25.76 11.42
C LEU A 65 -36.81 -25.04 12.21
N GLU A 66 -37.06 -25.50 13.40
CA GLU A 66 -37.94 -24.86 14.36
C GLU A 66 -37.12 -24.27 15.50
N VAL A 67 -37.37 -22.99 15.81
CA VAL A 67 -36.80 -22.37 17.00
C VAL A 67 -37.46 -22.99 18.23
N ARG A 68 -36.67 -23.51 19.18
CA ARG A 68 -37.22 -24.14 20.38
C ARG A 68 -38.03 -23.12 21.19
N GLU A 69 -39.17 -23.55 21.72
CA GLU A 69 -40.16 -22.73 22.41
C GLU A 69 -39.55 -21.84 23.52
N GLN A 70 -38.66 -22.42 24.31
CA GLN A 70 -37.93 -21.69 25.38
C GLN A 70 -37.16 -20.46 24.91
N TYR A 71 -36.75 -20.44 23.65
CA TYR A 71 -36.00 -19.31 23.09
C TYR A 71 -36.89 -18.30 22.35
N VAL A 72 -38.11 -18.65 22.01
CA VAL A 72 -39.05 -17.76 21.32
C VAL A 72 -39.38 -16.55 22.23
N GLU A 73 -39.70 -16.80 23.51
CA GLU A 73 -39.99 -15.73 24.49
C GLU A 73 -38.75 -14.90 24.78
N MET A 74 -37.62 -15.55 24.95
CA MET A 74 -36.35 -14.85 25.19
C MET A 74 -35.96 -13.92 24.02
N LEU A 75 -36.17 -14.34 22.77
CA LEU A 75 -35.97 -13.52 21.58
C LEU A 75 -36.95 -12.34 21.52
N LYS A 76 -38.20 -12.51 21.99
CA LYS A 76 -39.18 -11.43 22.09
C LYS A 76 -38.76 -10.38 23.10
N ASP A 77 -38.27 -10.77 24.26
CA ASP A 77 -37.81 -9.83 25.31
C ASP A 77 -36.60 -9.04 24.84
N PHE A 78 -35.64 -9.70 24.21
CA PHE A 78 -34.50 -9.02 23.60
C PHE A 78 -34.91 -8.08 22.46
N SER A 79 -35.88 -8.47 21.64
CA SER A 79 -36.42 -7.60 20.59
C SER A 79 -36.99 -6.31 21.19
N ARG A 80 -37.67 -6.39 22.34
CA ARG A 80 -38.22 -5.24 23.07
C ARG A 80 -37.12 -4.33 23.63
N GLU A 81 -36.09 -4.89 24.27
CA GLU A 81 -34.95 -4.14 24.76
C GLU A 81 -34.20 -3.40 23.64
N VAL A 82 -34.08 -4.00 22.47
CA VAL A 82 -33.44 -3.39 21.32
C VAL A 82 -34.23 -2.19 20.80
N GLU A 83 -35.57 -2.28 20.74
CA GLU A 83 -36.41 -1.13 20.34
C GLU A 83 -36.29 0.04 21.33
N GLU A 84 -36.23 -0.23 22.62
CA GLU A 84 -36.02 0.80 23.65
C GLU A 84 -34.64 1.48 23.51
N GLU A 85 -33.59 0.69 23.27
CA GLU A 85 -32.24 1.24 23.01
C GLU A 85 -32.17 2.03 21.72
N LYS A 86 -32.91 1.62 20.68
CA LYS A 86 -33.04 2.36 19.42
C LYS A 86 -33.66 3.74 19.63
N GLU A 87 -34.73 3.85 20.40
CA GLU A 87 -35.35 5.13 20.71
C GLU A 87 -34.42 6.06 21.50
N LYS A 88 -33.70 5.52 22.50
CA LYS A 88 -32.69 6.27 23.24
C LYS A 88 -31.57 6.78 22.35
N LEU A 89 -31.16 5.98 21.40
CA LEU A 89 -30.10 6.32 20.44
C LEU A 89 -30.57 7.39 19.44
N TYR A 90 -31.82 7.28 18.99
CA TYR A 90 -32.46 8.28 18.11
C TYR A 90 -32.53 9.66 18.80
N LYS A 91 -32.98 9.72 20.05
CA LYS A 91 -33.00 10.96 20.83
C LYS A 91 -31.61 11.58 20.96
N ARG A 92 -30.55 10.77 21.24
CA ARG A 92 -29.17 11.25 21.31
C ARG A 92 -28.61 11.75 20.01
N LEU A 93 -29.00 11.16 18.88
CA LEU A 93 -28.59 11.63 17.54
C LEU A 93 -29.20 13.00 17.24
N LEU A 94 -30.46 13.22 17.64
CA LEU A 94 -31.14 14.50 17.49
C LEU A 94 -30.56 15.59 18.40
N GLU A 95 -30.18 15.25 19.64
CA GLU A 95 -29.61 16.19 20.63
C GLU A 95 -28.19 16.66 20.29
N LYS A 96 -27.44 15.91 19.49
CA LYS A 96 -26.02 16.17 19.17
C LYS A 96 -25.77 16.83 17.82
N HIS A 97 -26.78 17.00 16.98
CA HIS A 97 -26.62 17.62 15.70
C HIS A 97 -27.36 18.97 15.67
N ASP A 98 -26.60 20.05 15.38
CA ASP A 98 -27.17 21.31 14.94
C ASP A 98 -28.09 21.06 13.74
N GLU A 99 -29.25 21.69 13.74
CA GLU A 99 -30.38 21.47 12.84
C GLU A 99 -30.03 21.56 11.33
N ASN A 100 -28.84 22.04 10.98
CA ASN A 100 -28.42 22.28 9.60
C ASN A 100 -27.55 21.19 8.96
N SER A 101 -27.19 20.09 9.65
CA SER A 101 -26.20 19.13 9.15
C SER A 101 -26.71 17.73 8.84
N LEU A 102 -27.89 17.35 9.28
CA LEU A 102 -28.50 16.06 8.97
C LEU A 102 -30.00 16.22 8.81
N ASP A 103 -30.51 15.98 7.61
CA ASP A 103 -31.95 15.95 7.37
C ASP A 103 -32.60 14.87 8.27
N LEU A 104 -33.59 15.26 9.06
CA LEU A 104 -34.34 14.38 9.96
C LEU A 104 -34.87 13.11 9.24
N LYS A 105 -35.25 13.22 7.97
CA LYS A 105 -35.68 12.10 7.12
C LYS A 105 -34.51 11.13 6.86
N THR A 106 -33.28 11.64 6.69
CA THR A 106 -32.09 10.84 6.50
C THR A 106 -31.70 10.12 7.79
N ALA A 107 -31.82 10.77 8.95
CA ALA A 107 -31.59 10.14 10.26
C ALA A 107 -32.64 9.06 10.57
N GLN A 108 -33.92 9.33 10.31
CA GLN A 108 -35.00 8.33 10.40
C GLN A 108 -34.82 7.18 9.42
N GLY A 109 -34.44 7.47 8.17
CA GLY A 109 -34.10 6.48 7.16
C GLY A 109 -32.92 5.60 7.58
N MET A 110 -31.88 6.19 8.16
CA MET A 110 -30.71 5.44 8.66
C MET A 110 -31.05 4.53 9.83
N LEU A 111 -31.93 4.94 10.73
CA LEU A 111 -32.40 4.13 11.85
C LEU A 111 -33.40 3.05 11.46
N SER A 112 -34.15 3.26 10.37
CA SER A 112 -35.07 2.27 9.80
C SER A 112 -34.37 1.23 8.90
N ILE A 113 -33.10 1.44 8.54
CA ILE A 113 -32.32 0.51 7.74
C ILE A 113 -31.96 -0.71 8.61
N ARG A 114 -32.30 -1.93 8.14
CA ARG A 114 -31.96 -3.23 8.74
C ARG A 114 -30.55 -3.32 9.37
N PRO A 115 -29.51 -2.67 8.84
CA PRO A 115 -28.15 -2.68 9.39
C PRO A 115 -28.01 -2.16 10.81
N PHE A 116 -28.81 -1.19 11.20
CA PHE A 116 -28.72 -0.59 12.53
C PHE A 116 -29.21 -1.54 13.61
N TYR A 117 -30.23 -2.31 13.31
CA TYR A 117 -30.73 -3.37 14.18
C TYR A 117 -29.68 -4.47 14.40
N GLY A 118 -28.91 -4.84 13.37
CA GLY A 118 -27.85 -5.84 13.49
C GLY A 118 -26.83 -5.50 14.58
N THR A 119 -26.43 -4.23 14.70
CA THR A 119 -25.46 -3.79 15.73
C THR A 119 -26.06 -3.76 17.13
N LEU A 120 -27.33 -3.39 17.26
CA LEU A 120 -28.02 -3.42 18.55
C LEU A 120 -28.28 -4.87 18.99
N TYR A 121 -28.68 -5.72 18.06
CA TYR A 121 -28.90 -7.14 18.32
C TYR A 121 -27.61 -7.90 18.62
N SER A 122 -26.49 -7.58 17.98
CA SER A 122 -25.20 -8.23 18.26
C SER A 122 -24.71 -7.99 19.68
N LYS A 123 -24.99 -6.79 20.26
CA LYS A 123 -24.65 -6.49 21.66
C LYS A 123 -25.47 -7.31 22.67
N GLN A 124 -26.71 -7.59 22.32
CA GLN A 124 -27.59 -8.41 23.15
C GLN A 124 -27.29 -9.91 22.99
N LEU A 125 -26.97 -10.35 21.77
CA LEU A 125 -26.55 -11.73 21.47
C LEU A 125 -25.27 -12.15 22.20
N LEU A 126 -24.37 -11.21 22.55
CA LEU A 126 -23.20 -11.49 23.40
C LEU A 126 -23.54 -11.86 24.84
N ARG A 127 -24.75 -11.51 25.30
CA ARG A 127 -25.28 -11.94 26.60
C ARG A 127 -25.96 -13.32 26.51
N PHE A 128 -26.18 -13.82 25.28
CA PHE A 128 -26.72 -15.15 25.07
C PHE A 128 -25.60 -16.19 25.26
N PRO A 129 -25.74 -17.08 26.20
CA PRO A 129 -24.87 -18.23 26.23
C PRO A 129 -25.28 -19.13 25.06
N VAL A 130 -24.68 -18.90 23.88
CA VAL A 130 -24.62 -19.92 22.84
C VAL A 130 -25.65 -19.87 21.73
N SER A 131 -25.14 -19.48 20.57
CA SER A 131 -25.71 -19.79 19.26
C SER A 131 -25.90 -21.32 18.96
N ILE A 132 -25.41 -22.19 19.84
CA ILE A 132 -25.32 -23.64 19.64
C ILE A 132 -26.61 -24.38 20.10
N GLU A 133 -27.33 -23.85 21.07
CA GLU A 133 -28.52 -24.48 21.60
C GLU A 133 -29.84 -24.04 20.96
N LEU A 134 -29.82 -22.94 20.17
CA LEU A 134 -31.02 -22.44 19.48
C LEU A 134 -31.57 -23.43 18.46
N PHE A 135 -30.72 -24.21 17.81
CA PHE A 135 -31.05 -25.16 16.77
C PHE A 135 -30.43 -26.53 17.09
N SER A 136 -31.17 -27.57 16.90
CA SER A 136 -30.74 -28.94 17.22
C SER A 136 -29.55 -29.43 16.36
N GLU A 137 -28.51 -29.82 17.02
CA GLU A 137 -27.45 -30.82 16.80
C GLU A 137 -26.52 -30.84 15.57
N HIS A 138 -26.66 -30.17 14.46
CA HIS A 138 -25.80 -30.49 13.28
C HIS A 138 -24.80 -29.41 12.80
N GLY A 139 -24.68 -28.25 13.47
CA GLY A 139 -23.88 -27.10 12.99
C GLY A 139 -22.44 -26.96 13.53
N LEU A 140 -22.04 -27.74 14.51
CA LEU A 140 -20.78 -27.51 15.27
C LEU A 140 -19.47 -27.76 14.52
N ARG A 141 -19.44 -28.61 13.52
CA ARG A 141 -18.18 -29.05 12.87
C ARG A 141 -17.49 -28.00 12.01
N GLU A 142 -18.19 -27.00 11.50
CA GLU A 142 -17.59 -26.02 10.60
C GLU A 142 -17.03 -24.77 11.31
N PHE A 143 -17.53 -24.42 12.50
CA PHE A 143 -16.93 -23.38 13.33
C PHE A 143 -15.56 -23.81 13.87
N GLU A 144 -15.41 -25.09 14.20
CA GLU A 144 -14.12 -25.67 14.59
C GLU A 144 -13.09 -25.65 13.49
N THR A 145 -13.47 -25.76 12.20
CA THR A 145 -12.51 -25.73 11.07
C THR A 145 -11.93 -24.35 10.80
N ALA A 146 -12.69 -23.27 10.99
CA ALA A 146 -12.16 -21.90 10.91
C ALA A 146 -11.21 -21.60 12.08
N PHE A 147 -11.56 -22.07 13.28
CA PHE A 147 -10.73 -21.94 14.49
C PHE A 147 -9.49 -22.87 14.46
N GLN A 148 -9.60 -24.07 13.87
CA GLN A 148 -8.49 -25.00 13.68
C GLN A 148 -7.46 -24.46 12.68
N GLY A 149 -7.87 -23.75 11.63
CA GLY A 149 -6.95 -23.05 10.72
C GLY A 149 -6.05 -22.04 11.43
N SER A 150 -6.58 -21.36 12.46
CA SER A 150 -5.80 -20.42 13.27
C SER A 150 -4.83 -21.12 14.24
N ARG A 151 -5.13 -22.33 14.73
CA ARG A 151 -4.24 -23.07 15.64
C ARG A 151 -2.98 -23.61 14.98
N GLN A 152 -2.94 -23.73 13.66
CA GLN A 152 -1.79 -24.24 12.90
C GLN A 152 -0.87 -23.11 12.36
N ALA A 153 -1.14 -21.84 12.67
CA ALA A 153 -0.31 -20.74 12.21
C ALA A 153 1.01 -20.71 12.99
N GLU A 154 2.11 -20.60 12.24
CA GLU A 154 3.47 -20.49 12.77
C GLU A 154 3.69 -19.09 13.38
N TYR A 155 3.14 -18.06 12.75
CA TYR A 155 3.20 -16.68 13.19
C TYR A 155 1.82 -16.06 13.28
N ARG A 156 1.58 -15.31 14.36
CA ARG A 156 0.32 -14.57 14.58
C ARG A 156 0.63 -13.18 15.05
N TYR A 157 -0.05 -12.21 14.48
CA TYR A 157 0.03 -10.81 14.92
C TYR A 157 -1.28 -10.09 14.67
N VAL A 158 -1.50 -9.01 15.40
CA VAL A 158 -2.73 -8.21 15.35
C VAL A 158 -2.38 -6.80 14.89
N LEU A 159 -3.10 -6.32 13.87
CA LEU A 159 -3.03 -4.92 13.43
C LEU A 159 -4.43 -4.31 13.52
N GLY A 160 -4.62 -3.48 14.54
CA GLY A 160 -5.92 -2.90 14.85
C GLY A 160 -6.95 -3.97 15.24
N HIS A 161 -7.97 -4.14 14.41
CA HIS A 161 -9.07 -5.09 14.62
C HIS A 161 -8.91 -6.40 13.86
N LEU A 162 -7.82 -6.57 13.11
CA LEU A 162 -7.56 -7.75 12.29
C LEU A 162 -6.47 -8.63 12.91
N LEU A 163 -6.68 -9.93 12.82
CA LEU A 163 -5.74 -10.99 13.19
C LEU A 163 -5.14 -11.58 11.91
N TYR A 164 -3.82 -11.58 11.84
CA TYR A 164 -3.06 -12.14 10.74
C TYR A 164 -2.39 -13.45 11.18
N CYS A 165 -2.57 -14.48 10.39
CA CYS A 165 -2.06 -15.82 10.63
C CYS A 165 -1.21 -16.25 9.44
N VAL A 166 0.09 -16.47 9.66
CA VAL A 166 1.03 -16.88 8.62
C VAL A 166 1.58 -18.27 8.93
N ASN A 167 1.60 -19.11 7.91
CA ASN A 167 2.30 -20.38 7.94
C ASN A 167 3.25 -20.43 6.73
N SER A 168 4.53 -20.18 6.98
CA SER A 168 5.54 -20.10 5.93
C SER A 168 5.78 -21.45 5.27
N LYS A 169 5.69 -22.56 6.02
CA LYS A 169 5.86 -23.93 5.50
C LYS A 169 4.76 -24.34 4.55
N LYS A 170 3.51 -23.88 4.80
CA LYS A 170 2.35 -24.13 3.94
C LYS A 170 2.14 -23.04 2.89
N GLY A 171 2.94 -21.99 2.88
CA GLY A 171 2.79 -20.85 2.00
C GLY A 171 1.45 -20.13 2.15
N SER A 172 0.91 -20.03 3.37
CA SER A 172 -0.42 -19.46 3.60
C SER A 172 -0.39 -18.21 4.49
N TYR A 173 -1.22 -17.23 4.10
CA TYR A 173 -1.44 -15.96 4.79
C TYR A 173 -2.95 -15.75 4.94
N SER A 174 -3.44 -15.79 6.15
CA SER A 174 -4.88 -15.69 6.43
C SER A 174 -5.18 -14.49 7.31
N VAL A 175 -6.24 -13.77 6.96
CA VAL A 175 -6.71 -12.60 7.68
C VAL A 175 -8.09 -12.88 8.25
N PHE A 176 -8.28 -12.59 9.52
CA PHE A 176 -9.54 -12.74 10.25
C PHE A 176 -9.84 -11.47 11.05
N PHE A 177 -11.09 -11.28 11.42
CA PHE A 177 -11.42 -10.30 12.44
C PHE A 177 -11.00 -10.86 13.81
N LYS A 178 -10.45 -10.00 14.68
CA LYS A 178 -10.03 -10.38 16.03
C LYS A 178 -11.22 -10.82 16.90
N SER A 179 -12.41 -10.27 16.63
CA SER A 179 -13.67 -10.68 17.25
C SER A 179 -14.84 -10.49 16.28
N ASP A 180 -15.93 -11.22 16.52
CA ASP A 180 -17.15 -11.10 15.74
C ASP A 180 -17.77 -9.71 15.85
N ASP A 181 -17.65 -9.04 17.01
CA ASP A 181 -18.09 -7.66 17.18
C ASP A 181 -17.45 -6.72 16.16
N TYR A 182 -16.15 -6.85 15.93
CA TYR A 182 -15.45 -6.00 14.97
C TYR A 182 -15.92 -6.23 13.54
N PHE A 183 -16.23 -7.48 13.20
CA PHE A 183 -16.84 -7.81 11.91
C PHE A 183 -18.20 -7.13 11.74
N TRP A 184 -19.07 -7.21 12.75
CA TRP A 184 -20.40 -6.61 12.71
C TRP A 184 -20.35 -5.08 12.66
N ILE A 185 -19.55 -4.46 13.50
CA ILE A 185 -19.36 -3.01 13.52
C ILE A 185 -18.85 -2.52 12.16
N GLU A 186 -17.86 -3.19 11.57
CA GLU A 186 -17.33 -2.84 10.26
C GLU A 186 -18.42 -2.93 9.19
N LYS A 187 -19.17 -4.03 9.15
CA LYS A 187 -20.25 -4.25 8.19
C LYS A 187 -21.33 -3.17 8.27
N GLU A 188 -21.79 -2.84 9.47
CA GLU A 188 -22.82 -1.82 9.66
C GLU A 188 -22.30 -0.42 9.30
N LEU A 189 -21.11 -0.07 9.75
CA LEU A 189 -20.48 1.19 9.36
C LEU A 189 -20.33 1.30 7.83
N SER A 190 -19.90 0.24 7.17
CA SER A 190 -19.71 0.28 5.71
C SER A 190 -20.99 0.59 4.95
N LYS A 191 -22.14 0.09 5.40
CA LYS A 191 -23.45 0.38 4.81
C LYS A 191 -23.85 1.83 5.03
N ILE A 192 -23.67 2.35 6.25
CA ILE A 192 -23.93 3.75 6.58
C ILE A 192 -23.04 4.66 5.74
N LEU A 193 -21.75 4.33 5.65
CA LEU A 193 -20.79 5.14 4.92
C LEU A 193 -21.00 5.15 3.40
N ARG A 194 -21.66 4.14 2.82
CA ARG A 194 -22.10 4.19 1.41
C ARG A 194 -23.06 5.33 1.13
N LEU A 195 -23.90 5.69 2.10
CA LEU A 195 -24.88 6.75 2.01
C LEU A 195 -24.32 8.11 2.45
N ALA A 196 -23.10 8.14 3.00
CA ALA A 196 -22.46 9.37 3.46
C ALA A 196 -21.81 10.12 2.29
N TYR A 197 -22.40 11.26 1.91
CA TYR A 197 -21.93 12.15 0.86
C TYR A 197 -21.68 13.55 1.40
N SER A 198 -20.73 14.27 0.82
CA SER A 198 -20.54 15.70 1.02
C SER A 198 -20.50 16.41 -0.33
N GLU A 199 -20.84 17.69 -0.35
CA GLU A 199 -20.80 18.50 -1.57
C GLU A 199 -19.41 18.47 -2.23
N ARG A 200 -18.34 18.60 -1.43
CA ARG A 200 -16.97 18.49 -1.91
C ARG A 200 -16.67 17.14 -2.55
N MET A 201 -17.11 16.06 -1.90
CA MET A 201 -16.92 14.70 -2.41
C MET A 201 -17.64 14.49 -3.75
N LEU A 202 -18.86 15.04 -3.90
CA LEU A 202 -19.63 14.98 -5.14
C LEU A 202 -18.99 15.83 -6.25
N ARG A 203 -18.46 17.01 -5.91
CA ARG A 203 -17.79 17.90 -6.88
C ARG A 203 -16.46 17.35 -7.37
N THR A 204 -15.62 16.81 -6.48
CA THR A 204 -14.26 16.39 -6.85
C THR A 204 -14.19 14.95 -7.32
N GLY A 205 -15.04 14.07 -6.78
CA GLY A 205 -14.97 12.62 -7.00
C GLY A 205 -13.67 11.94 -6.56
N ARG A 206 -12.73 12.72 -6.00
CA ARG A 206 -11.38 12.23 -5.66
C ARG A 206 -11.42 11.29 -4.45
N LEU A 207 -10.65 10.22 -4.55
CA LEU A 207 -10.54 9.19 -3.51
C LEU A 207 -10.17 9.79 -2.13
N LYS A 208 -9.25 10.76 -2.10
CA LYS A 208 -8.85 11.46 -0.88
C LYS A 208 -10.01 12.14 -0.16
N ASP A 209 -10.92 12.77 -0.89
CA ASP A 209 -12.07 13.47 -0.31
C ASP A 209 -13.10 12.46 0.20
N ILE A 210 -13.30 11.35 -0.53
CA ILE A 210 -14.14 10.22 -0.10
C ILE A 210 -13.62 9.64 1.22
N PHE A 211 -12.34 9.30 1.30
CA PHE A 211 -11.71 8.76 2.50
C PHE A 211 -11.84 9.73 3.67
N SER A 212 -11.48 11.00 3.48
CA SER A 212 -11.51 11.99 4.54
C SER A 212 -12.92 12.20 5.10
N HIS A 213 -13.92 12.33 4.22
CA HIS A 213 -15.31 12.56 4.64
C HIS A 213 -15.88 11.33 5.36
N ARG A 214 -15.80 10.15 4.72
CA ARG A 214 -16.34 8.91 5.29
C ARG A 214 -15.63 8.49 6.58
N PHE A 215 -14.34 8.72 6.68
CA PHE A 215 -13.60 8.44 7.91
C PHE A 215 -14.07 9.30 9.09
N LYS A 216 -14.19 10.63 8.90
CA LYS A 216 -14.72 11.53 9.92
C LYS A 216 -16.15 11.17 10.32
N THR A 217 -16.99 10.86 9.35
CA THR A 217 -18.37 10.42 9.57
C THR A 217 -18.40 9.10 10.34
N GLY A 218 -17.59 8.12 9.94
CA GLY A 218 -17.50 6.82 10.62
C GLY A 218 -17.05 6.91 12.06
N LEU A 219 -16.08 7.77 12.38
CA LEU A 219 -15.65 8.01 13.76
C LEU A 219 -16.79 8.59 14.61
N ARG A 220 -17.59 9.51 14.07
CA ARG A 220 -18.75 10.07 14.77
C ARG A 220 -19.79 8.98 15.07
N PHE A 221 -20.15 8.17 14.07
CA PHE A 221 -21.08 7.07 14.25
C PHE A 221 -20.56 6.02 15.23
N LEU A 222 -19.28 5.69 15.17
CA LEU A 222 -18.70 4.71 16.09
C LEU A 222 -18.76 5.18 17.54
N LYS A 223 -18.49 6.47 17.82
CA LYS A 223 -18.65 7.06 19.18
C LYS A 223 -20.06 6.88 19.71
N VAL A 224 -21.07 7.08 18.86
CA VAL A 224 -22.48 6.90 19.24
C VAL A 224 -22.78 5.42 19.51
N LEU A 225 -22.29 4.52 18.66
CA LEU A 225 -22.55 3.09 18.79
C LEU A 225 -21.86 2.43 20.00
N THR A 226 -20.62 2.82 20.30
CA THR A 226 -19.80 2.13 21.32
C THR A 226 -19.77 2.82 22.68
N ARG A 227 -20.22 4.08 22.77
CA ARG A 227 -20.12 4.94 23.97
C ARG A 227 -18.69 5.11 24.50
N LYS A 228 -17.68 4.63 23.80
CA LYS A 228 -16.25 4.73 24.17
C LYS A 228 -15.55 5.73 23.29
N GLU A 229 -14.53 6.38 23.82
CA GLU A 229 -13.64 7.17 22.99
C GLU A 229 -12.87 6.27 22.00
N ALA A 230 -12.63 6.83 20.80
CA ALA A 230 -12.01 6.08 19.71
C ALA A 230 -10.51 5.81 20.03
N GLY A 231 -10.22 4.62 20.56
CA GLY A 231 -8.85 4.10 20.62
C GLY A 231 -8.38 3.55 19.26
N GLU A 232 -7.16 3.04 19.20
CA GLU A 232 -6.53 2.53 17.98
C GLU A 232 -7.37 1.48 17.21
N PRO A 233 -8.04 0.50 17.85
CA PRO A 233 -8.91 -0.43 17.14
C PRO A 233 -10.08 0.25 16.43
N ALA A 234 -10.60 1.33 17.00
CA ALA A 234 -11.73 2.06 16.44
C ALA A 234 -11.37 2.75 15.12
N SER A 235 -10.22 3.40 15.04
CA SER A 235 -9.74 4.03 13.81
C SER A 235 -9.52 3.01 12.70
N SER A 236 -8.99 1.84 13.05
CA SER A 236 -8.75 0.74 12.13
C SER A 236 -10.06 0.14 11.59
N ILE A 237 -11.08 -0.08 12.44
CA ILE A 237 -12.41 -0.56 12.02
C ILE A 237 -13.09 0.44 11.09
N VAL A 238 -13.07 1.73 11.45
CA VAL A 238 -13.67 2.78 10.62
C VAL A 238 -12.98 2.84 9.27
N MET A 239 -11.66 2.78 9.23
CA MET A 239 -10.93 2.79 7.97
C MET A 239 -11.28 1.57 7.11
N HIS A 240 -11.37 0.37 7.68
CA HIS A 240 -11.82 -0.82 6.97
C HIS A 240 -13.23 -0.63 6.40
N ALA A 241 -14.15 -0.09 7.20
CA ALA A 241 -15.51 0.21 6.76
C ALA A 241 -15.54 1.24 5.61
N VAL A 242 -14.63 2.21 5.58
CA VAL A 242 -14.47 3.14 4.46
C VAL A 242 -14.08 2.38 3.19
N TYR A 243 -13.07 1.49 3.26
CA TYR A 243 -12.71 0.66 2.10
C TYR A 243 -13.86 -0.24 1.65
N SER A 244 -14.56 -0.87 2.58
CA SER A 244 -15.73 -1.71 2.28
C SER A 244 -16.86 -0.92 1.64
N SER A 245 -17.04 0.35 2.03
CA SER A 245 -18.06 1.22 1.47
C SER A 245 -17.85 1.57 0.00
N ILE A 246 -16.63 1.39 -0.52
CA ILE A 246 -16.26 1.58 -1.93
C ILE A 246 -15.93 0.26 -2.64
N GLY A 247 -16.26 -0.88 -2.03
CA GLY A 247 -16.05 -2.21 -2.62
C GLY A 247 -14.64 -2.80 -2.47
N LEU A 248 -13.78 -2.22 -1.61
CA LEU A 248 -12.38 -2.60 -1.46
C LEU A 248 -12.07 -3.28 -0.11
N SER A 249 -13.04 -3.94 0.53
CA SER A 249 -12.87 -4.57 1.84
C SER A 249 -11.71 -5.57 1.90
N LYS A 250 -11.46 -6.30 0.82
CA LYS A 250 -10.42 -7.33 0.73
C LYS A 250 -9.02 -6.78 0.49
N ILE A 251 -8.94 -5.55 -0.01
CA ILE A 251 -7.67 -4.84 -0.26
C ILE A 251 -7.17 -4.17 1.03
N TYR A 252 -8.07 -3.69 1.88
CA TYR A 252 -7.70 -3.02 3.12
C TYR A 252 -6.73 -3.82 4.01
N PRO A 253 -6.95 -5.10 4.31
CA PRO A 253 -6.03 -5.88 5.14
C PRO A 253 -4.61 -5.93 4.58
N LEU A 254 -4.49 -6.05 3.24
CA LEU A 254 -3.20 -6.12 2.56
C LEU A 254 -2.48 -4.76 2.55
N LEU A 255 -3.22 -3.66 2.43
CA LEU A 255 -2.65 -2.32 2.54
C LEU A 255 -2.26 -1.96 3.97
N ASN A 256 -3.02 -2.44 4.95
CA ASN A 256 -2.80 -2.17 6.37
C ASN A 256 -1.56 -2.88 6.94
N ASP A 257 -1.19 -4.04 6.41
CA ASP A 257 -0.01 -4.77 6.82
C ASP A 257 1.24 -4.22 6.13
N SER A 258 2.14 -3.58 6.88
CA SER A 258 3.39 -3.02 6.34
C SER A 258 4.35 -4.09 5.81
N GLY A 259 4.22 -5.33 6.26
CA GLY A 259 5.01 -6.46 5.77
C GLY A 259 4.64 -6.89 4.35
N VAL A 260 3.42 -6.64 3.89
CA VAL A 260 3.00 -6.93 2.51
C VAL A 260 3.60 -5.89 1.56
N GLN A 261 4.41 -6.35 0.61
CA GLN A 261 5.06 -5.52 -0.41
C GLN A 261 4.24 -5.46 -1.70
N CYS A 262 3.77 -6.61 -2.16
CA CYS A 262 2.96 -6.76 -3.36
C CYS A 262 1.79 -7.70 -3.09
N PHE A 263 0.72 -7.57 -3.87
CA PHE A 263 -0.32 -8.58 -3.94
C PHE A 263 -0.84 -8.71 -5.37
N PHE A 264 -1.26 -9.92 -5.71
CA PHE A 264 -1.56 -10.33 -7.09
C PHE A 264 -2.89 -11.06 -7.17
N LEU A 265 -3.54 -10.92 -8.32
CA LEU A 265 -4.69 -11.71 -8.72
C LEU A 265 -4.41 -12.26 -10.13
N ASP A 266 -4.29 -13.56 -10.25
CA ASP A 266 -3.99 -14.20 -11.53
C ASP A 266 -5.23 -14.36 -12.41
N ASP A 267 -6.42 -14.47 -11.79
CA ASP A 267 -7.71 -14.42 -12.48
C ASP A 267 -8.83 -14.02 -11.52
N VAL A 268 -9.84 -13.35 -12.03
CA VAL A 268 -11.03 -12.94 -11.28
C VAL A 268 -11.80 -14.18 -10.81
N GLY A 269 -12.12 -14.22 -9.52
CA GLY A 269 -12.74 -15.38 -8.87
C GLY A 269 -11.74 -16.29 -8.16
N SER A 270 -10.44 -16.01 -8.25
CA SER A 270 -9.38 -16.69 -7.50
C SER A 270 -9.06 -16.00 -6.17
N ARG A 271 -8.16 -16.58 -5.40
CA ARG A 271 -7.62 -15.98 -4.17
C ARG A 271 -6.46 -15.06 -4.53
N LEU A 272 -6.30 -13.99 -3.73
CA LEU A 272 -5.14 -13.12 -3.83
C LEU A 272 -3.88 -13.83 -3.32
N TYR A 273 -2.75 -13.55 -3.96
CA TYR A 273 -1.42 -13.87 -3.48
C TYR A 273 -0.76 -12.62 -2.92
N VAL A 274 0.15 -12.77 -1.97
CA VAL A 274 0.94 -11.68 -1.40
C VAL A 274 2.42 -12.01 -1.41
N ASP A 275 3.26 -11.02 -1.69
CA ASP A 275 4.68 -11.06 -1.41
C ASP A 275 4.92 -10.29 -0.10
N HIS A 276 5.28 -11.03 0.94
CA HIS A 276 5.54 -10.48 2.26
C HIS A 276 7.05 -10.34 2.49
N ALA A 277 7.49 -9.19 3.02
CA ALA A 277 8.91 -8.87 3.21
C ALA A 277 9.68 -9.94 4.02
N ARG A 278 9.02 -10.53 5.02
CA ARG A 278 9.61 -11.52 5.92
C ARG A 278 9.36 -12.96 5.49
N PHE A 279 8.24 -13.27 4.85
CA PHE A 279 7.78 -14.64 4.63
C PHE A 279 7.74 -15.03 3.15
N GLY A 280 8.12 -14.13 2.23
CA GLY A 280 8.10 -14.40 0.79
C GLY A 280 6.67 -14.46 0.21
N ARG A 281 6.48 -15.26 -0.85
CA ARG A 281 5.20 -15.40 -1.54
C ARG A 281 4.26 -16.35 -0.82
N LEU A 282 3.03 -15.90 -0.55
CA LEU A 282 2.02 -16.64 0.20
C LEU A 282 0.65 -16.54 -0.47
N ASN A 283 -0.13 -17.62 -0.36
CA ASN A 283 -1.53 -17.64 -0.80
C ASN A 283 -2.43 -17.14 0.33
N THR A 284 -3.40 -16.28 0.01
CA THR A 284 -4.29 -15.72 1.02
C THR A 284 -5.63 -16.48 1.12
N ASN A 285 -6.39 -16.23 2.20
CA ASN A 285 -7.79 -16.65 2.30
C ASN A 285 -8.77 -15.67 1.63
N LEU A 286 -8.27 -14.61 0.97
CA LEU A 286 -9.09 -13.54 0.38
C LEU A 286 -9.49 -13.90 -1.05
N LEU A 287 -10.71 -14.36 -1.24
CA LEU A 287 -11.29 -14.64 -2.56
C LEU A 287 -11.73 -13.33 -3.24
N PHE A 288 -11.16 -12.99 -4.40
CA PHE A 288 -11.46 -11.75 -5.12
C PHE A 288 -12.47 -12.01 -6.25
N ARG A 289 -13.71 -11.61 -6.01
CA ARG A 289 -14.83 -11.86 -6.91
C ARG A 289 -14.94 -10.77 -7.99
N GLU A 290 -15.73 -11.01 -9.00
CA GLU A 290 -15.99 -10.07 -10.11
C GLU A 290 -16.39 -8.67 -9.63
N ARG A 291 -17.32 -8.58 -8.68
CA ARG A 291 -17.70 -7.30 -8.05
C ARG A 291 -16.55 -6.53 -7.40
N ASP A 292 -15.63 -7.25 -6.76
CA ASP A 292 -14.45 -6.63 -6.11
C ASP A 292 -13.53 -6.05 -7.19
N PHE A 293 -13.35 -6.80 -8.28
CA PHE A 293 -12.53 -6.39 -9.42
C PHE A 293 -13.13 -5.18 -10.14
N GLU A 294 -14.42 -5.22 -10.49
CA GLU A 294 -15.14 -4.11 -11.13
C GLU A 294 -15.09 -2.82 -10.28
N SER A 295 -15.26 -2.95 -8.96
CA SER A 295 -15.15 -1.81 -8.04
C SER A 295 -13.75 -1.19 -8.09
N LEU A 296 -12.71 -2.02 -8.11
CA LEU A 296 -11.32 -1.56 -8.21
C LEU A 296 -11.03 -0.93 -9.58
N VAL A 297 -11.44 -1.57 -10.67
CA VAL A 297 -11.29 -1.04 -12.04
C VAL A 297 -11.95 0.33 -12.18
N SER A 298 -13.19 0.45 -11.71
CA SER A 298 -13.94 1.72 -11.76
C SER A 298 -13.23 2.82 -10.97
N LEU A 299 -12.65 2.47 -9.82
CA LEU A 299 -11.89 3.39 -9.01
C LEU A 299 -10.59 3.80 -9.68
N VAL A 300 -9.84 2.85 -10.23
CA VAL A 300 -8.56 3.09 -10.93
C VAL A 300 -8.78 4.00 -12.15
N LYS A 301 -9.79 3.70 -12.97
CA LYS A 301 -10.17 4.54 -14.14
C LYS A 301 -10.47 5.98 -13.71
N ARG A 302 -11.25 6.16 -12.65
CA ARG A 302 -11.64 7.48 -12.15
C ARG A 302 -10.45 8.28 -11.60
N GLU A 303 -9.57 7.64 -10.83
CA GLU A 303 -8.43 8.33 -10.20
C GLU A 303 -7.30 8.63 -11.21
N SER A 304 -7.08 7.75 -12.18
CA SER A 304 -6.02 7.93 -13.19
C SER A 304 -6.47 8.75 -14.40
N GLY A 305 -7.78 8.80 -14.68
CA GLY A 305 -8.29 9.34 -15.93
C GLY A 305 -8.00 8.48 -17.16
N LEU A 306 -7.40 7.30 -16.98
CA LEU A 306 -7.06 6.39 -18.05
C LEU A 306 -8.26 5.50 -18.42
N ASN A 307 -8.33 5.13 -19.70
CA ASN A 307 -9.33 4.19 -20.21
C ASN A 307 -8.81 2.76 -20.12
N LEU A 308 -9.68 1.85 -19.68
CA LEU A 308 -9.47 0.41 -19.74
C LEU A 308 -10.65 -0.19 -20.49
N ASP A 309 -10.39 -0.69 -21.68
CA ASP A 309 -11.38 -1.26 -22.58
C ASP A 309 -10.70 -2.25 -23.54
N TYR A 310 -11.47 -2.82 -24.48
CA TYR A 310 -10.95 -3.78 -25.46
C TYR A 310 -9.79 -3.23 -26.30
N SER A 311 -9.79 -1.95 -26.61
CA SER A 311 -8.72 -1.28 -27.39
C SER A 311 -7.51 -0.92 -26.55
N ASN A 312 -7.71 -0.70 -25.26
CA ASN A 312 -6.67 -0.42 -24.28
C ASN A 312 -6.82 -1.39 -23.09
N PRO A 313 -6.41 -2.67 -23.26
CA PRO A 313 -6.71 -3.72 -22.28
C PRO A 313 -5.77 -3.73 -21.08
N SER A 314 -4.88 -2.76 -20.95
CA SER A 314 -3.90 -2.64 -19.86
C SER A 314 -3.88 -1.22 -19.28
N ILE A 315 -3.90 -1.13 -17.97
CA ILE A 315 -3.63 0.12 -17.22
C ILE A 315 -2.50 -0.11 -16.22
N LYS A 316 -1.56 0.82 -16.19
CA LYS A 316 -0.51 0.89 -15.18
C LYS A 316 -0.45 2.31 -14.63
N THR A 317 -0.73 2.46 -13.35
CA THR A 317 -0.85 3.78 -12.72
C THR A 317 -0.46 3.75 -11.25
N ALA A 318 -0.23 4.93 -10.67
CA ALA A 318 -0.01 5.08 -9.24
C ALA A 318 -1.29 5.61 -8.57
N ILE A 319 -1.71 4.98 -7.48
CA ILE A 319 -2.87 5.40 -6.69
C ILE A 319 -2.48 5.51 -5.21
N VAL A 320 -2.94 6.57 -4.57
CA VAL A 320 -2.76 6.76 -3.13
C VAL A 320 -4.02 6.31 -2.39
N PHE A 321 -3.93 5.15 -1.75
CA PHE A 321 -4.96 4.65 -0.83
C PHE A 321 -4.66 5.13 0.59
N ASN A 322 -5.34 6.15 1.05
CA ASN A 322 -5.20 6.66 2.43
C ASN A 322 -3.73 6.82 2.92
N ARG A 323 -2.85 7.44 2.26
CA ARG A 323 -1.40 7.59 2.56
C ARG A 323 -0.52 6.43 2.09
N VAL A 324 -1.07 5.31 1.64
CA VAL A 324 -0.28 4.24 1.03
C VAL A 324 -0.24 4.48 -0.47
N LEU A 325 0.93 4.84 -0.97
CA LEU A 325 1.18 4.94 -2.40
C LEU A 325 1.29 3.52 -2.96
N THR A 326 0.54 3.24 -4.02
CA THR A 326 0.58 1.94 -4.70
C THR A 326 0.74 2.13 -6.20
N ARG A 327 1.49 1.24 -6.83
CA ARG A 327 1.48 1.06 -8.28
C ARG A 327 0.49 -0.07 -8.58
N VAL A 328 -0.49 0.22 -9.40
CA VAL A 328 -1.55 -0.70 -9.79
C VAL A 328 -1.41 -1.00 -11.27
N SER A 329 -1.34 -2.27 -11.63
CA SER A 329 -1.43 -2.76 -13.00
C SER A 329 -2.66 -3.64 -13.12
N ILE A 330 -3.49 -3.37 -14.11
CA ILE A 330 -4.71 -4.15 -14.40
C ILE A 330 -4.70 -4.49 -15.87
N ASP A 331 -4.83 -5.78 -16.16
CA ASP A 331 -4.94 -6.31 -17.52
C ASP A 331 -6.27 -7.05 -17.67
N ILE A 332 -6.98 -6.78 -18.78
CA ILE A 332 -8.26 -7.39 -19.11
C ILE A 332 -8.21 -8.06 -20.49
N PRO A 333 -9.22 -8.87 -20.89
CA PRO A 333 -9.31 -9.35 -22.24
C PRO A 333 -9.30 -8.20 -23.30
N PRO A 334 -8.65 -8.38 -24.46
CA PRO A 334 -8.07 -9.62 -24.99
C PRO A 334 -6.64 -9.94 -24.52
N LEU A 335 -6.01 -9.05 -23.75
CA LEU A 335 -4.62 -9.23 -23.31
C LEU A 335 -4.51 -10.36 -22.25
N ALA A 336 -5.40 -10.37 -21.27
CA ALA A 336 -5.51 -11.44 -20.30
C ALA A 336 -6.49 -12.51 -20.78
N LEU A 337 -6.11 -13.81 -20.70
CA LEU A 337 -6.97 -14.92 -21.13
C LEU A 337 -8.17 -15.14 -20.22
N GLY A 338 -8.04 -14.80 -18.91
CA GLY A 338 -9.12 -14.87 -17.93
C GLY A 338 -9.99 -13.61 -17.95
N LYS A 339 -10.77 -13.40 -16.88
CA LYS A 339 -11.62 -12.22 -16.74
C LYS A 339 -10.84 -10.96 -16.36
N GLY A 340 -9.62 -11.09 -15.87
CA GLY A 340 -8.74 -9.98 -15.53
C GLY A 340 -7.66 -10.36 -14.53
N VAL A 341 -6.53 -9.66 -14.63
CA VAL A 341 -5.32 -9.80 -13.81
C VAL A 341 -5.09 -8.51 -13.06
N LEU A 342 -4.58 -8.61 -11.84
CA LEU A 342 -4.25 -7.45 -11.00
C LEU A 342 -2.89 -7.65 -10.34
N ASP A 343 -2.02 -6.66 -10.51
CA ASP A 343 -0.78 -6.51 -9.77
C ASP A 343 -0.80 -5.21 -8.98
N VAL A 344 -0.64 -5.29 -7.67
CA VAL A 344 -0.52 -4.11 -6.82
C VAL A 344 0.78 -4.16 -6.05
N ARG A 345 1.61 -3.16 -6.24
CA ARG A 345 2.85 -2.98 -5.49
C ARG A 345 2.73 -1.78 -4.56
N LYS A 346 2.96 -2.00 -3.29
CA LYS A 346 3.01 -0.92 -2.30
C LYS A 346 4.38 -0.26 -2.33
N HIS A 347 4.36 1.06 -2.35
CA HIS A 347 5.57 1.85 -2.14
C HIS A 347 5.66 2.23 -0.67
N VAL A 348 6.72 1.77 -0.02
CA VAL A 348 7.01 2.16 1.36
C VAL A 348 7.47 3.61 1.35
N VAL A 349 6.68 4.49 1.94
CA VAL A 349 6.90 5.95 1.95
C VAL A 349 7.91 6.37 3.03
N ASN A 350 8.78 5.48 3.50
CA ASN A 350 9.75 5.81 4.52
C ASN A 350 11.15 5.95 3.92
N VAL A 351 11.83 7.05 4.24
CA VAL A 351 13.28 7.14 4.03
C VAL A 351 13.92 6.05 4.86
N LEU A 352 14.76 5.23 4.23
CA LEU A 352 15.55 4.27 4.98
C LEU A 352 16.49 5.03 5.91
N HIS A 353 16.52 4.63 7.18
CA HIS A 353 17.44 5.24 8.14
C HIS A 353 18.86 4.76 7.89
N LEU A 354 19.82 5.67 7.94
CA LEU A 354 21.25 5.35 7.82
C LEU A 354 21.66 4.24 8.80
N ARG A 355 21.19 4.35 10.04
CA ARG A 355 21.41 3.35 11.09
C ARG A 355 20.97 1.95 10.66
N ASP A 356 19.73 1.80 10.20
CA ASP A 356 19.16 0.50 9.82
C ASP A 356 19.90 -0.12 8.64
N LEU A 357 20.35 0.71 7.70
CA LEU A 357 21.14 0.29 6.55
C LEU A 357 22.54 -0.19 6.95
N LEU A 358 23.19 0.50 7.89
CA LEU A 358 24.49 0.08 8.44
C LEU A 358 24.36 -1.21 9.25
N GLU A 359 23.37 -1.30 10.15
CA GLU A 359 23.11 -2.49 10.98
C GLU A 359 22.75 -3.73 10.14
N SER A 360 22.03 -3.55 9.03
CA SER A 360 21.69 -4.65 8.11
C SER A 360 22.86 -5.08 7.19
N GLY A 361 23.97 -4.36 7.24
CA GLY A 361 25.10 -4.59 6.33
C GLY A 361 24.77 -4.26 4.88
N TYR A 362 23.86 -3.32 4.64
CA TYR A 362 23.53 -2.84 3.29
C TYR A 362 24.73 -2.20 2.62
N PHE A 363 25.48 -1.40 3.38
CA PHE A 363 26.78 -0.80 3.04
C PHE A 363 27.62 -0.59 4.31
N SER A 364 28.90 -0.27 4.17
CA SER A 364 29.80 0.14 5.27
C SER A 364 29.68 1.65 5.54
N VAL A 365 30.17 2.11 6.70
CA VAL A 365 30.27 3.54 7.02
C VAL A 365 31.06 4.30 5.96
N GLU A 366 32.21 3.72 5.55
CA GLU A 366 33.10 4.29 4.54
C GLU A 366 32.39 4.44 3.19
N SER A 367 31.71 3.42 2.70
CA SER A 367 30.98 3.49 1.43
C SER A 367 29.76 4.40 1.51
N ALA A 368 29.07 4.49 2.65
CA ALA A 368 27.99 5.44 2.85
C ALA A 368 28.49 6.90 2.76
N ALA A 369 29.58 7.21 3.47
CA ALA A 369 30.21 8.51 3.44
C ALA A 369 30.68 8.86 2.03
N PHE A 370 31.32 7.91 1.32
CA PHE A 370 31.75 8.09 -0.05
C PHE A 370 30.60 8.41 -1.02
N LEU A 371 29.49 7.70 -0.91
CA LEU A 371 28.32 7.94 -1.77
C LEU A 371 27.66 9.31 -1.47
N ILE A 372 27.59 9.72 -0.21
CA ILE A 372 27.11 11.03 0.18
C ILE A 372 28.05 12.13 -0.35
N PHE A 373 29.37 11.94 -0.18
CA PHE A 373 30.37 12.85 -0.75
C PHE A 373 30.26 12.98 -2.27
N ALA A 374 30.15 11.86 -2.99
CA ALA A 374 29.99 11.86 -4.44
C ALA A 374 28.71 12.59 -4.90
N LEU A 375 27.61 12.41 -4.18
CA LEU A 375 26.37 13.16 -4.43
C LEU A 375 26.57 14.67 -4.25
N LEU A 376 27.14 15.09 -3.09
CA LEU A 376 27.35 16.50 -2.77
C LEU A 376 28.25 17.19 -3.83
N ASN A 377 29.21 16.47 -4.37
CA ASN A 377 30.06 16.91 -5.46
C ASN A 377 29.48 16.66 -6.86
N ARG A 378 28.17 16.41 -6.92
CA ARG A 378 27.40 16.35 -8.16
C ARG A 378 27.90 15.29 -9.16
N ALA A 379 28.41 14.15 -8.66
CA ALA A 379 28.80 13.04 -9.50
C ALA A 379 27.57 12.46 -10.24
N ASN A 380 27.75 12.03 -11.48
CA ASN A 380 26.76 11.29 -12.26
C ASN A 380 26.71 9.84 -11.76
N ILE A 381 25.61 9.46 -11.10
CA ILE A 381 25.47 8.18 -10.39
C ILE A 381 24.46 7.28 -11.10
N SER A 382 24.91 6.09 -11.51
CA SER A 382 24.07 5.04 -12.08
C SER A 382 23.88 3.93 -11.06
N ILE A 383 22.63 3.71 -10.61
CA ILE A 383 22.28 2.63 -9.68
C ILE A 383 21.66 1.48 -10.48
N VAL A 384 22.39 0.37 -10.62
CA VAL A 384 21.94 -0.77 -11.41
C VAL A 384 21.70 -2.00 -10.54
N GLY A 385 20.93 -2.95 -11.03
CA GLY A 385 20.64 -4.18 -10.31
C GLY A 385 19.42 -4.90 -10.88
N GLU A 386 19.19 -6.12 -10.41
CA GLU A 386 18.02 -6.91 -10.75
C GLU A 386 16.71 -6.27 -10.28
N PRO A 387 15.55 -6.70 -10.79
CA PRO A 387 14.27 -6.30 -10.23
C PRO A 387 14.20 -6.58 -8.71
N ASN A 388 13.57 -5.67 -7.96
CA ASN A 388 13.45 -5.80 -6.50
C ASN A 388 14.76 -5.79 -5.68
N SER A 389 15.90 -5.43 -6.27
CA SER A 389 17.19 -5.36 -5.57
C SER A 389 17.35 -4.14 -4.66
N GLY A 390 16.41 -3.17 -4.68
CA GLY A 390 16.43 -1.99 -3.83
C GLY A 390 17.05 -0.75 -4.48
N LYS A 391 17.15 -0.67 -5.80
CA LYS A 391 17.67 0.49 -6.56
C LYS A 391 16.99 1.81 -6.17
N THR A 392 15.66 1.84 -6.24
CA THR A 392 14.86 3.03 -5.91
C THR A 392 15.00 3.40 -4.42
N SER A 393 15.20 2.41 -3.54
CA SER A 393 15.43 2.66 -2.11
C SER A 393 16.76 3.37 -1.88
N LEU A 394 17.83 2.96 -2.56
CA LEU A 394 19.13 3.64 -2.51
C LEU A 394 19.07 5.03 -3.14
N LEU A 395 18.39 5.17 -4.27
CA LEU A 395 18.17 6.47 -4.93
C LEU A 395 17.44 7.44 -3.99
N ASN A 396 16.37 7.00 -3.32
CA ASN A 396 15.65 7.81 -2.34
C ASN A 396 16.51 8.15 -1.12
N PHE A 397 17.29 7.21 -0.62
CA PHE A 397 18.23 7.43 0.48
C PHE A 397 19.26 8.49 0.11
N LEU A 398 19.98 8.34 -1.01
CA LEU A 398 20.97 9.30 -1.45
C LEU A 398 20.34 10.68 -1.73
N SER A 399 19.22 10.73 -2.42
CA SER A 399 18.54 11.97 -2.74
C SER A 399 18.07 12.75 -1.49
N TYR A 400 17.94 12.09 -0.34
CA TYR A 400 17.64 12.74 0.93
C TYR A 400 18.80 13.63 1.39
N PHE A 401 20.05 13.26 1.12
CA PHE A 401 21.24 13.99 1.50
C PHE A 401 21.61 15.13 0.52
N ALA A 402 20.89 15.26 -0.59
CA ALA A 402 21.09 16.40 -1.48
C ALA A 402 20.82 17.73 -0.73
N PRO A 403 21.66 18.76 -0.94
CA PRO A 403 21.54 20.04 -0.25
C PRO A 403 20.16 20.69 -0.41
N SER A 404 19.70 21.34 0.66
CA SER A 404 18.37 21.96 0.71
C SER A 404 18.22 23.14 -0.28
N TRP A 405 19.32 23.79 -0.66
CA TRP A 405 19.33 24.86 -1.67
C TRP A 405 19.36 24.36 -3.12
N TRP A 406 19.50 23.04 -3.37
CA TRP A 406 19.46 22.53 -4.73
C TRP A 406 18.03 22.45 -5.26
N ARG A 407 17.88 22.84 -6.53
CA ARG A 407 16.68 22.54 -7.29
C ARG A 407 16.80 21.15 -7.91
N ILE A 408 16.04 20.19 -7.40
CA ILE A 408 16.02 18.83 -7.89
C ILE A 408 14.82 18.64 -8.80
N VAL A 409 15.07 18.23 -10.03
CA VAL A 409 14.04 17.81 -10.99
C VAL A 409 14.05 16.29 -11.03
N HIS A 410 12.87 15.69 -10.85
CA HIS A 410 12.68 14.26 -10.84
C HIS A 410 11.72 13.86 -11.98
N VAL A 411 12.10 12.86 -12.80
CA VAL A 411 11.27 12.32 -13.89
C VAL A 411 11.09 10.82 -13.69
N GLU A 412 9.84 10.37 -13.57
CA GLU A 412 9.47 8.98 -13.26
C GLU A 412 8.31 8.49 -14.12
N ASP A 413 8.27 7.18 -14.39
CA ASP A 413 7.16 6.52 -15.07
C ASP A 413 5.98 6.24 -14.12
N ALA A 414 6.29 6.02 -12.86
CA ALA A 414 5.33 5.86 -11.77
C ALA A 414 5.91 6.53 -10.53
N LEU A 415 5.07 7.13 -9.72
CA LEU A 415 5.52 7.78 -8.49
C LEU A 415 6.10 6.73 -7.53
N GLU A 416 7.41 6.55 -7.58
CA GLU A 416 8.17 5.65 -6.69
C GLU A 416 8.98 6.41 -5.65
N THR A 417 9.13 7.72 -5.85
CA THR A 417 9.88 8.56 -4.94
C THR A 417 9.00 9.16 -3.87
N LEU A 418 9.67 9.48 -2.77
CA LEU A 418 9.02 10.09 -1.63
C LEU A 418 8.48 11.47 -1.96
N PRO A 419 7.34 11.89 -1.38
CA PRO A 419 6.81 13.22 -1.59
C PRO A 419 7.83 14.31 -1.25
N PRO A 420 7.88 15.42 -2.01
CA PRO A 420 8.84 16.53 -1.79
C PRO A 420 8.88 17.04 -0.34
N ARG A 421 7.75 17.01 0.36
CA ARG A 421 7.64 17.46 1.76
C ARG A 421 8.47 16.65 2.77
N VAL A 422 8.86 15.42 2.41
CA VAL A 422 9.70 14.57 3.28
C VAL A 422 11.14 15.03 3.31
N PHE A 423 11.57 15.74 2.26
CA PHE A 423 12.97 16.06 2.03
C PHE A 423 13.38 17.47 2.48
N ASP A 424 12.41 18.36 2.77
CA ASP A 424 12.66 19.79 3.01
C ASP A 424 13.60 20.40 1.94
N GLN A 425 13.27 20.15 0.66
CA GLN A 425 14.08 20.50 -0.50
C GLN A 425 13.22 21.14 -1.58
N HIS A 426 13.85 21.99 -2.42
CA HIS A 426 13.22 22.49 -3.64
C HIS A 426 13.20 21.38 -4.69
N ARG A 427 12.14 20.56 -4.69
CA ARG A 427 11.98 19.39 -5.55
C ARG A 427 10.72 19.48 -6.39
N VAL A 428 10.85 19.14 -7.68
CA VAL A 428 9.73 19.00 -8.62
C VAL A 428 9.75 17.58 -9.17
N VAL A 429 8.60 16.91 -9.18
CA VAL A 429 8.44 15.55 -9.70
C VAL A 429 7.51 15.58 -10.91
N TYR A 430 7.98 15.08 -12.03
CA TYR A 430 7.22 14.85 -13.25
C TYR A 430 6.97 13.36 -13.41
N VAL A 431 5.68 13.00 -13.44
CA VAL A 431 5.26 11.62 -13.73
C VAL A 431 4.87 11.57 -15.20
N VAL A 432 5.50 10.68 -15.94
CA VAL A 432 5.33 10.51 -17.40
C VAL A 432 4.61 9.21 -17.72
N ASP A 433 4.06 9.10 -18.93
CA ASP A 433 3.42 7.86 -19.39
C ASP A 433 4.48 6.74 -19.54
N PRO A 434 4.34 5.60 -18.85
CA PRO A 434 5.29 4.49 -18.93
C PRO A 434 5.35 3.80 -20.29
N PHE A 435 4.30 3.89 -21.11
CA PHE A 435 4.21 3.15 -22.38
C PHE A 435 4.49 3.99 -23.61
N GLU A 436 4.68 5.32 -23.46
CA GLU A 436 4.91 6.25 -24.58
C GLU A 436 3.88 6.14 -25.74
N THR A 437 2.68 5.55 -25.45
CA THR A 437 1.71 5.09 -26.46
C THR A 437 0.75 6.16 -26.95
N LYS A 438 0.71 7.34 -26.33
CA LYS A 438 -0.22 8.40 -26.75
C LYS A 438 0.43 9.77 -26.75
N ALA A 439 0.35 10.38 -27.92
CA ALA A 439 0.67 11.77 -28.24
C ALA A 439 2.02 12.26 -27.69
N GLU A 440 2.84 12.71 -28.56
CA GLU A 440 4.23 13.20 -28.45
C GLU A 440 4.54 14.16 -27.26
N SER A 441 3.57 14.48 -26.41
CA SER A 441 3.70 15.59 -25.45
C SER A 441 4.20 15.24 -24.04
N ASN A 442 4.11 13.97 -23.58
CA ASN A 442 4.42 13.59 -22.20
C ASN A 442 5.29 12.32 -22.08
N THR A 443 6.18 12.08 -23.02
CA THR A 443 7.11 10.97 -22.97
C THR A 443 8.27 11.25 -22.03
N LYS A 444 8.87 10.23 -21.44
CA LYS A 444 10.04 10.34 -20.59
C LYS A 444 11.22 10.97 -21.32
N THR A 445 11.44 10.52 -22.55
CA THR A 445 12.46 11.07 -23.45
C THR A 445 12.33 12.59 -23.58
N LEU A 446 11.12 13.08 -23.86
CA LEU A 446 10.86 14.52 -24.00
C LEU A 446 11.04 15.29 -22.68
N GLU A 447 10.60 14.71 -21.55
CA GLU A 447 10.74 15.36 -20.24
C GLU A 447 12.20 15.43 -19.77
N ILE A 448 13.03 14.45 -20.14
CA ILE A 448 14.50 14.51 -19.93
C ILE A 448 15.09 15.69 -20.72
N VAL A 449 14.73 15.83 -21.99
CA VAL A 449 15.20 16.95 -22.83
C VAL A 449 14.69 18.30 -22.29
N LYS A 450 13.43 18.38 -21.92
CA LYS A 450 12.86 19.60 -21.30
C LYS A 450 13.54 19.99 -19.99
N ALA A 451 14.19 19.05 -19.29
CA ALA A 451 14.93 19.34 -18.06
C ALA A 451 16.07 20.34 -18.30
N LEU A 452 16.64 20.39 -19.52
CA LEU A 452 17.64 21.39 -19.91
C LEU A 452 17.13 22.83 -19.74
N HIS A 453 15.85 23.08 -19.95
CA HIS A 453 15.24 24.40 -19.82
C HIS A 453 14.70 24.68 -18.40
N ARG A 454 14.83 23.73 -17.47
CA ARG A 454 14.30 23.86 -16.10
C ARG A 454 15.35 24.21 -15.07
N THR A 455 16.59 24.41 -15.49
CA THR A 455 17.72 24.78 -14.62
C THR A 455 17.84 23.93 -13.34
N PRO A 456 17.87 22.59 -13.42
CA PRO A 456 18.04 21.77 -12.23
C PRO A 456 19.47 21.84 -11.72
N SER A 457 19.65 21.88 -10.39
CA SER A 457 20.96 21.63 -9.78
C SER A 457 21.35 20.16 -9.93
N TYR A 458 20.34 19.26 -9.90
CA TYR A 458 20.51 17.83 -10.05
C TYR A 458 19.24 17.19 -10.65
N LEU A 459 19.42 16.33 -11.64
CA LEU A 459 18.34 15.62 -12.31
C LEU A 459 18.27 14.17 -11.82
N ILE A 460 17.11 13.72 -11.38
CA ILE A 460 16.90 12.33 -10.97
C ILE A 460 15.97 11.66 -11.97
N LEU A 461 16.41 10.53 -12.53
CA LEU A 461 15.62 9.72 -13.44
C LEU A 461 15.23 8.43 -12.74
N GLY A 462 13.93 8.16 -12.57
CA GLY A 462 13.41 7.02 -11.84
C GLY A 462 13.98 5.71 -12.38
N GLU A 463 13.70 5.37 -13.63
CA GLU A 463 14.23 4.17 -14.26
C GLU A 463 14.53 4.42 -15.76
N VAL A 464 15.73 4.11 -16.21
CA VAL A 464 16.16 4.22 -17.61
C VAL A 464 16.14 2.83 -18.23
N GLN A 465 15.18 2.56 -19.12
CA GLN A 465 14.90 1.20 -19.63
C GLN A 465 15.16 1.05 -21.14
N THR A 466 14.82 2.05 -21.93
CA THR A 466 14.83 1.98 -23.40
C THR A 466 16.04 2.70 -23.99
N GLU A 467 16.36 2.39 -25.25
CA GLU A 467 17.41 3.09 -25.99
C GLU A 467 17.15 4.60 -26.09
N SER A 468 15.88 5.00 -26.32
CA SER A 468 15.48 6.41 -26.37
C SER A 468 15.74 7.14 -25.05
N HIS A 469 15.42 6.49 -23.92
CA HIS A 469 15.72 7.06 -22.59
C HIS A 469 17.22 7.24 -22.35
N VAL A 470 18.02 6.24 -22.75
CA VAL A 470 19.49 6.28 -22.62
C VAL A 470 20.07 7.39 -23.46
N LYS A 471 19.67 7.51 -24.73
CA LYS A 471 20.13 8.57 -25.63
C LYS A 471 19.77 9.97 -25.11
N ALA A 472 18.53 10.17 -24.65
CA ALA A 472 18.10 11.42 -24.04
C ALA A 472 18.89 11.76 -22.76
N MET A 473 19.18 10.74 -21.94
CA MET A 473 20.01 10.89 -20.73
C MET A 473 21.43 11.36 -21.10
N PHE A 474 22.10 10.69 -22.02
CA PHE A 474 23.45 11.12 -22.46
C PHE A 474 23.45 12.50 -23.10
N HIS A 475 22.41 12.83 -23.89
CA HIS A 475 22.25 14.18 -24.42
C HIS A 475 22.15 15.24 -23.29
N ALA A 476 21.39 14.95 -22.24
CA ALA A 476 21.24 15.85 -21.09
C ALA A 476 22.56 16.00 -20.31
N VAL A 477 23.30 14.90 -20.09
CA VAL A 477 24.58 14.91 -19.39
C VAL A 477 25.65 15.65 -20.17
N SER A 478 25.78 15.37 -21.47
CA SER A 478 26.72 16.08 -22.37
C SER A 478 26.41 17.57 -22.51
N ALA A 479 25.16 17.99 -22.25
CA ALA A 479 24.76 19.38 -22.16
C ALA A 479 25.04 20.00 -20.76
N GLY A 480 25.69 19.27 -19.86
CA GLY A 480 26.14 19.76 -18.55
C GLY A 480 25.19 19.44 -17.37
N LEU A 481 24.06 18.73 -17.57
CA LEU A 481 23.24 18.32 -16.44
C LEU A 481 23.93 17.22 -15.65
N ARG A 482 23.75 17.26 -14.33
CA ARG A 482 24.21 16.22 -13.41
C ARG A 482 23.04 15.34 -13.01
N ILE A 483 23.27 14.02 -12.99
CA ILE A 483 22.18 13.06 -12.90
C ILE A 483 22.44 11.94 -11.88
N MET A 484 21.33 11.42 -11.35
CA MET A 484 21.28 10.10 -10.72
C MET A 484 20.12 9.32 -11.34
N HIS A 485 20.35 8.06 -11.69
CA HIS A 485 19.31 7.25 -12.30
C HIS A 485 19.36 5.79 -11.87
N THR A 486 18.27 5.05 -12.08
CA THR A 486 18.28 3.60 -11.94
C THR A 486 18.14 2.90 -13.29
N ALA A 487 18.73 1.71 -13.42
CA ALA A 487 18.59 0.85 -14.58
C ALA A 487 18.66 -0.64 -14.17
N HIS A 488 18.26 -1.52 -15.06
CA HIS A 488 18.42 -2.96 -14.85
C HIS A 488 19.74 -3.46 -15.42
N ALA A 489 20.58 -4.05 -14.58
CA ALA A 489 21.76 -4.81 -14.99
C ALA A 489 22.24 -5.68 -13.83
N ALA A 490 22.84 -6.82 -14.12
CA ALA A 490 23.36 -7.74 -13.11
C ALA A 490 24.78 -7.38 -12.62
N SER A 491 25.52 -6.54 -13.37
CA SER A 491 26.89 -6.11 -13.06
C SER A 491 27.24 -4.81 -13.78
N SER A 492 28.27 -4.09 -13.31
CA SER A 492 28.79 -2.89 -13.97
C SER A 492 29.25 -3.16 -15.39
N ARG A 493 29.98 -4.25 -15.62
CA ARG A 493 30.42 -4.66 -16.97
C ARG A 493 29.24 -4.96 -17.89
N GLY A 494 28.21 -5.65 -17.39
CA GLY A 494 27.00 -5.97 -18.15
C GLY A 494 26.23 -4.70 -18.55
N PHE A 495 26.18 -3.72 -17.67
CA PHE A 495 25.56 -2.44 -17.96
C PHE A 495 26.29 -1.68 -19.06
N VAL A 496 27.61 -1.52 -18.92
CA VAL A 496 28.45 -0.85 -19.94
C VAL A 496 28.36 -1.54 -21.29
N LYS A 497 28.45 -2.90 -21.31
CA LYS A 497 28.28 -3.68 -22.54
C LYS A 497 26.94 -3.39 -23.20
N ARG A 498 25.85 -3.34 -22.44
CA ARG A 498 24.52 -3.01 -23.00
C ARG A 498 24.45 -1.58 -23.55
N LEU A 499 25.06 -0.60 -22.86
CA LEU A 499 25.12 0.78 -23.39
C LEU A 499 25.81 0.85 -24.75
N VAL A 500 26.94 0.17 -24.91
CA VAL A 500 27.74 0.20 -26.14
C VAL A 500 27.13 -0.70 -27.22
N ASP A 501 26.91 -1.98 -26.94
CA ASP A 501 26.60 -2.99 -27.95
C ASP A 501 25.12 -3.04 -28.32
N VAL A 502 24.22 -2.65 -27.39
CA VAL A 502 22.77 -2.71 -27.62
C VAL A 502 22.19 -1.35 -27.92
N TYR A 503 22.58 -0.32 -27.17
CA TYR A 503 22.04 1.03 -27.32
C TYR A 503 22.92 1.94 -28.20
N ASN A 504 24.03 1.42 -28.72
CA ASN A 504 24.94 2.11 -29.64
C ASN A 504 25.46 3.44 -29.09
N ILE A 505 25.74 3.49 -27.77
CA ILE A 505 26.32 4.67 -27.14
C ILE A 505 27.84 4.70 -27.43
N PRO A 506 28.36 5.78 -28.00
CA PRO A 506 29.81 5.94 -28.23
C PRO A 506 30.59 5.79 -26.92
N ARG A 507 31.68 5.01 -26.95
CA ARG A 507 32.50 4.76 -25.73
C ARG A 507 32.98 6.04 -25.05
N ILE A 508 33.31 7.06 -25.82
CA ILE A 508 33.74 8.35 -25.30
C ILE A 508 32.72 8.98 -24.36
N LEU A 509 31.43 8.78 -24.62
CA LEU A 509 30.36 9.31 -23.75
C LEU A 509 30.24 8.56 -22.42
N LEU A 510 30.83 7.37 -22.29
CA LEU A 510 30.84 6.67 -21.01
C LEU A 510 31.63 7.42 -19.94
N SER A 511 32.59 8.27 -20.32
CA SER A 511 33.32 9.15 -19.40
C SER A 511 32.43 10.14 -18.67
N GLU A 512 31.26 10.43 -19.21
CA GLU A 512 30.25 11.28 -18.57
C GLU A 512 29.58 10.61 -17.35
N LEU A 513 29.63 9.30 -17.24
CA LEU A 513 29.22 8.58 -16.03
C LEU A 513 30.40 8.57 -15.04
N ASP A 514 30.11 8.86 -13.78
CA ASP A 514 31.17 8.89 -12.74
C ASP A 514 31.16 7.59 -11.95
N LEU A 515 30.01 7.16 -11.46
CA LEU A 515 29.87 5.98 -10.61
C LEU A 515 28.77 5.03 -11.10
N LEU A 516 29.08 3.74 -11.05
CA LEU A 516 28.15 2.63 -11.18
C LEU A 516 28.02 1.90 -9.84
N ILE A 517 26.81 1.80 -9.31
CA ILE A 517 26.51 1.10 -8.07
C ILE A 517 25.65 -0.11 -8.40
N VAL A 518 26.13 -1.32 -8.10
CA VAL A 518 25.39 -2.56 -8.38
C VAL A 518 24.70 -3.05 -7.13
N MET A 519 23.37 -3.05 -7.21
CA MET A 519 22.50 -3.59 -6.16
C MET A 519 22.31 -5.09 -6.34
N LYS A 520 22.47 -5.84 -5.27
CA LYS A 520 22.25 -7.29 -5.24
C LYS A 520 21.12 -7.65 -4.29
N ARG A 521 20.48 -8.77 -4.61
CA ARG A 521 19.47 -9.40 -3.77
C ARG A 521 19.85 -10.86 -3.56
N LEU A 522 19.97 -11.27 -2.31
CA LEU A 522 20.15 -12.65 -1.91
C LEU A 522 18.85 -13.18 -1.34
N GLU A 523 18.34 -14.25 -1.91
CA GLU A 523 17.19 -14.98 -1.38
C GLU A 523 17.68 -16.28 -0.73
N ALA A 524 17.45 -16.41 0.57
CA ALA A 524 17.72 -17.63 1.31
C ALA A 524 16.58 -17.90 2.29
N ASN A 525 15.97 -19.08 2.22
CA ASN A 525 14.98 -19.59 3.19
C ASN A 525 13.87 -18.58 3.54
N ASN A 526 13.26 -17.95 2.54
CA ASN A 526 12.22 -16.93 2.68
C ASN A 526 12.70 -15.54 3.18
N PHE A 527 14.00 -15.31 3.31
CA PHE A 527 14.58 -14.00 3.57
C PHE A 527 15.17 -13.41 2.29
N ALA A 528 14.85 -12.16 2.01
CA ALA A 528 15.49 -11.40 0.94
C ALA A 528 16.39 -10.32 1.54
N LYS A 529 17.70 -10.53 1.54
CA LYS A 529 18.68 -9.50 1.89
C LYS A 529 19.00 -8.66 0.65
N ARG A 530 18.97 -7.35 0.77
CA ARG A 530 19.34 -6.40 -0.27
C ARG A 530 20.58 -5.64 0.18
N PHE A 531 21.53 -5.45 -0.72
CA PHE A 531 22.80 -4.79 -0.39
C PHE A 531 23.51 -4.26 -1.63
N ILE A 532 24.48 -3.37 -1.42
CA ILE A 532 25.40 -2.95 -2.47
C ILE A 532 26.44 -4.07 -2.67
N GLY A 533 26.51 -4.58 -3.90
CA GLY A 533 27.49 -5.60 -4.29
C GLY A 533 28.82 -5.00 -4.69
N GLU A 534 28.82 -3.93 -5.48
CA GLU A 534 30.02 -3.22 -5.95
C GLU A 534 29.74 -1.75 -6.21
N ILE A 535 30.76 -0.92 -6.05
CA ILE A 535 30.79 0.50 -6.48
C ILE A 535 32.00 0.65 -7.39
N THR A 536 31.76 1.08 -8.63
CA THR A 536 32.76 1.12 -9.70
C THR A 536 32.81 2.52 -10.30
N MET A 537 34.01 3.07 -10.47
CA MET A 537 34.26 4.28 -11.23
C MET A 537 34.33 3.97 -12.73
N VAL A 538 33.76 4.86 -13.54
CA VAL A 538 33.83 4.77 -14.99
C VAL A 538 34.96 5.66 -15.53
N ASN A 539 35.92 5.07 -16.22
CA ASN A 539 37.12 5.74 -16.73
C ASN A 539 37.09 6.00 -18.24
N GLY A 540 35.92 6.21 -18.83
CA GLY A 540 35.81 6.39 -20.29
C GLY A 540 36.34 5.19 -21.07
N ASP A 541 37.29 5.42 -21.98
CA ASP A 541 37.88 4.38 -22.83
C ASP A 541 38.66 3.33 -22.04
N SER A 542 39.19 3.66 -20.86
CA SER A 542 40.05 2.79 -20.04
C SER A 542 39.28 1.73 -19.25
N GLY A 543 37.97 1.81 -19.21
CA GLY A 543 37.14 0.78 -18.61
C GLY A 543 36.60 1.13 -17.23
N LEU A 544 36.59 0.17 -16.31
CA LEU A 544 35.96 0.25 -15.00
C LEU A 544 37.00 0.02 -13.91
N THR A 545 37.02 0.90 -12.91
CA THR A 545 37.84 0.72 -11.68
C THR A 545 36.90 0.42 -10.51
N GLU A 546 37.04 -0.76 -9.91
CA GLU A 546 36.27 -1.18 -8.77
C GLU A 546 36.79 -0.48 -7.50
N LEU A 547 35.99 0.41 -6.91
CA LEU A 547 36.31 1.15 -5.70
C LEU A 547 35.97 0.34 -4.44
N PHE A 548 34.75 -0.21 -4.42
CA PHE A 548 34.27 -1.08 -3.34
C PHE A 548 33.71 -2.36 -3.91
N SER A 549 34.00 -3.46 -3.27
CA SER A 549 33.34 -4.73 -3.56
C SER A 549 33.05 -5.52 -2.29
N ARG A 550 32.00 -6.34 -2.38
CA ARG A 550 31.59 -7.17 -1.28
C ARG A 550 32.45 -8.41 -1.16
N ASN A 551 33.01 -8.60 0.02
CA ASN A 551 33.70 -9.82 0.33
C ASN A 551 32.67 -10.93 0.56
N THR A 552 32.78 -12.02 -0.19
CA THR A 552 31.85 -13.16 -0.10
C THR A 552 32.01 -13.97 1.19
N VAL A 553 33.12 -13.84 1.89
CA VAL A 553 33.42 -14.58 3.13
C VAL A 553 32.92 -13.79 4.35
N THR A 554 33.29 -12.50 4.46
CA THR A 554 32.91 -11.67 5.61
C THR A 554 31.55 -11.00 5.44
N ASP A 555 30.97 -11.04 4.23
CA ASP A 555 29.73 -10.34 3.85
C ASP A 555 29.79 -8.82 4.11
N GLU A 556 30.97 -8.22 4.02
CA GLU A 556 31.21 -6.80 4.18
C GLU A 556 31.57 -6.13 2.86
N LEU A 557 31.11 -4.88 2.67
CA LEU A 557 31.51 -4.04 1.54
C LEU A 557 32.82 -3.33 1.88
N CYS A 558 33.91 -3.77 1.25
CA CYS A 558 35.26 -3.31 1.53
C CYS A 558 35.77 -2.42 0.40
N CYS A 559 36.54 -1.38 0.75
CA CYS A 559 37.32 -0.61 -0.20
C CYS A 559 38.44 -1.49 -0.80
N ARG A 560 38.56 -1.52 -2.12
CA ARG A 560 39.54 -2.32 -2.85
C ARG A 560 40.82 -1.57 -3.14
N LEU A 561 40.71 -0.34 -3.56
CA LEU A 561 41.78 0.58 -3.81
C LEU A 561 41.64 1.74 -2.85
N GLY A 562 42.69 2.17 -2.19
CA GLY A 562 42.62 3.43 -1.43
C GLY A 562 42.01 4.50 -2.33
N LEU A 563 40.99 5.18 -1.86
CA LEU A 563 40.26 6.16 -2.68
C LEU A 563 41.19 7.24 -3.24
N GLU A 564 42.26 7.56 -2.51
CA GLU A 564 43.34 8.47 -2.94
C GLU A 564 44.03 8.03 -4.23
N VAL A 565 44.20 6.70 -4.42
CA VAL A 565 44.90 6.13 -5.57
C VAL A 565 43.97 5.87 -6.74
N SER A 566 42.64 5.91 -6.50
CA SER A 566 41.65 5.55 -7.52
C SER A 566 41.54 6.55 -8.67
N GLY A 567 42.02 7.77 -8.50
CA GLY A 567 41.83 8.88 -9.45
C GLY A 567 40.44 9.49 -9.42
N PHE A 568 39.57 9.09 -8.50
CA PHE A 568 38.20 9.63 -8.42
C PHE A 568 38.16 11.09 -8.00
N PHE A 569 39.00 11.49 -7.03
CA PHE A 569 39.13 12.88 -6.59
C PHE A 569 39.67 13.77 -7.72
N GLY A 570 40.64 13.29 -8.49
CA GLY A 570 41.16 13.99 -9.67
C GLY A 570 40.10 14.22 -10.74
N LYS A 571 39.24 13.20 -10.97
CA LYS A 571 38.11 13.36 -11.89
C LYS A 571 37.12 14.42 -11.40
N LEU A 572 36.75 14.40 -10.12
CA LEU A 572 35.86 15.40 -9.53
C LEU A 572 36.50 16.80 -9.50
N ALA A 573 37.79 16.91 -9.24
CA ALA A 573 38.56 18.18 -9.23
C ALA A 573 38.49 18.87 -10.60
N CYS A 574 38.66 18.11 -11.68
CA CYS A 574 38.49 18.63 -13.04
C CYS A 574 37.07 19.15 -13.32
N LEU A 575 36.05 18.54 -12.71
CA LEU A 575 34.63 18.88 -12.92
C LEU A 575 34.18 20.07 -12.06
N SER A 576 34.68 20.17 -10.83
CA SER A 576 34.24 21.16 -9.84
C SER A 576 35.15 22.42 -9.77
N CYS A 577 36.32 22.39 -10.41
CA CYS A 577 37.38 23.40 -10.26
C CYS A 577 37.85 23.56 -8.80
N ILE A 578 37.75 22.48 -8.01
CA ILE A 578 38.22 22.43 -6.62
C ILE A 578 39.44 21.51 -6.60
N ASP A 579 40.45 21.88 -5.84
CA ASP A 579 41.65 21.06 -5.76
C ASP A 579 41.39 19.70 -5.08
N GLU A 580 42.13 18.70 -5.50
CA GLU A 580 41.96 17.31 -5.06
C GLU A 580 42.16 17.12 -3.55
N LYS A 581 43.08 17.92 -2.94
CA LYS A 581 43.32 17.84 -1.49
C LYS A 581 42.15 18.39 -0.68
N SER A 582 41.51 19.45 -1.15
CA SER A 582 40.29 20.01 -0.54
C SER A 582 39.14 19.03 -0.63
N LEU A 583 38.94 18.35 -1.77
CA LEU A 583 37.94 17.31 -1.93
C LEU A 583 38.21 16.10 -1.00
N TYR A 584 39.45 15.68 -0.86
CA TYR A 584 39.80 14.61 0.05
C TYR A 584 39.55 15.00 1.52
N SER A 585 39.92 16.22 1.91
CA SER A 585 39.64 16.76 3.25
C SER A 585 38.14 16.81 3.56
N GLU A 586 37.31 17.20 2.56
CA GLU A 586 35.85 17.15 2.67
C GLU A 586 35.35 15.73 2.89
N TYR A 587 35.86 14.77 2.10
CA TYR A 587 35.49 13.36 2.26
C TYR A 587 35.82 12.85 3.67
N GLU A 588 37.01 13.13 4.19
CA GLU A 588 37.40 12.71 5.54
C GLU A 588 36.48 13.31 6.63
N ALA A 589 36.13 14.61 6.46
CA ALA A 589 35.20 15.26 7.37
C ALA A 589 33.80 14.62 7.34
N ILE A 590 33.31 14.28 6.13
CA ILE A 590 32.03 13.56 5.96
C ILE A 590 32.12 12.15 6.56
N LEU A 591 33.22 11.44 6.32
CA LEU A 591 33.43 10.08 6.88
C LEU A 591 33.38 10.11 8.41
N LYS A 592 34.04 11.09 9.03
CA LYS A 592 34.00 11.30 10.48
C LYS A 592 32.57 11.61 10.95
N ALA A 593 31.89 12.55 10.28
CA ALA A 593 30.53 12.95 10.63
C ALA A 593 29.54 11.77 10.54
N VAL A 594 29.61 10.95 9.49
CA VAL A 594 28.77 9.76 9.31
C VAL A 594 29.09 8.69 10.35
N GLY A 595 30.38 8.46 10.64
CA GLY A 595 30.83 7.46 11.61
C GLY A 595 30.42 7.78 13.05
N GLU A 596 30.62 9.03 13.49
CA GLU A 596 30.26 9.48 14.84
C GLU A 596 28.75 9.54 15.05
N ASN A 597 27.98 9.86 14.00
CA ASN A 597 26.53 10.04 14.05
C ASN A 597 25.75 8.86 13.45
N ARG A 598 26.35 7.69 13.31
CA ARG A 598 25.72 6.49 12.70
C ARG A 598 24.43 6.02 13.37
N PHE A 599 24.23 6.39 14.64
CA PHE A 599 23.02 6.05 15.40
C PHE A 599 22.03 7.24 15.49
N SER A 600 22.36 8.37 14.93
CA SER A 600 21.50 9.56 14.88
C SER A 600 20.43 9.44 13.78
N ASP A 601 19.44 10.33 13.81
CA ASP A 601 18.49 10.42 12.71
C ASP A 601 19.13 10.98 11.42
N ASN A 602 18.50 10.67 10.28
CA ASN A 602 19.01 11.12 8.98
C ASN A 602 19.11 12.66 8.86
N LEU A 603 18.24 13.40 9.55
CA LEU A 603 18.21 14.86 9.48
C LEU A 603 19.44 15.47 10.16
N THR A 604 19.85 14.92 11.28
CA THR A 604 21.06 15.34 11.99
C THR A 604 22.29 15.12 11.12
N VAL A 605 22.44 13.93 10.53
CA VAL A 605 23.56 13.63 9.63
C VAL A 605 23.52 14.54 8.40
N LYS A 606 22.35 14.73 7.79
CA LYS A 606 22.17 15.63 6.64
C LYS A 606 22.66 17.04 6.95
N ARG A 607 22.22 17.63 8.06
CA ARG A 607 22.64 19.00 8.45
C ARG A 607 24.15 19.12 8.65
N LEU A 608 24.78 18.10 9.20
CA LEU A 608 26.23 18.08 9.39
C LEU A 608 26.97 18.04 8.05
N VAL A 609 26.59 17.14 7.15
CA VAL A 609 27.25 17.01 5.85
C VAL A 609 26.97 18.22 4.96
N GLU A 610 25.78 18.81 5.01
CA GLU A 610 25.46 20.07 4.32
C GLU A 610 26.37 21.24 4.82
N LYS A 611 26.58 21.32 6.14
CA LYS A 611 27.47 22.32 6.73
C LYS A 611 28.91 22.14 6.26
N ILE A 612 29.43 20.91 6.31
CA ILE A 612 30.80 20.59 5.84
C ILE A 612 30.95 20.99 4.37
N HIS A 613 29.99 20.65 3.52
CA HIS A 613 30.02 21.00 2.10
C HIS A 613 29.95 22.51 1.87
N ALA A 614 29.08 23.22 2.58
CA ALA A 614 28.97 24.68 2.47
C ALA A 614 30.25 25.39 2.93
N GLU A 615 30.90 24.91 3.99
CA GLU A 615 32.18 25.47 4.47
C GLU A 615 33.32 25.26 3.44
N MET A 616 33.32 24.12 2.75
CA MET A 616 34.28 23.85 1.68
C MET A 616 34.04 24.79 0.51
N LEU A 617 32.80 24.97 0.05
CA LEU A 617 32.45 25.91 -1.03
C LEU A 617 32.79 27.36 -0.66
N GLY A 618 32.54 27.80 0.58
CA GLY A 618 32.89 29.15 1.07
C GLY A 618 34.39 29.43 1.11
N LYS A 619 35.23 28.42 1.33
CA LYS A 619 36.69 28.54 1.24
C LYS A 619 37.17 28.77 -0.20
N THR A 620 36.48 28.17 -1.18
CA THR A 620 36.81 28.36 -2.60
C THR A 620 36.39 29.72 -3.11
N GLU A 621 35.26 30.30 -2.65
CA GLU A 621 34.83 31.66 -3.01
C GLU A 621 35.79 32.75 -2.48
N GLY A 622 36.39 32.56 -1.30
CA GLY A 622 37.41 33.46 -0.74
C GLY A 622 38.72 33.50 -1.54
N GLY A 623 38.95 32.50 -2.39
CA GLY A 623 40.10 32.45 -3.32
C GLY A 623 39.91 33.26 -4.61
N PHE A 624 38.68 33.53 -5.02
CA PHE A 624 38.36 34.33 -6.21
C PHE A 624 38.27 35.86 -5.94
N GLN A 625 38.28 36.27 -4.67
CA GLN A 625 38.28 37.70 -4.27
C GLN A 625 39.68 38.26 -4.00
N LYS A 626 40.73 37.54 -4.27
CA LYS A 626 42.11 38.03 -4.31
C LYS A 626 42.63 37.88 -5.75
#